data_3f60f1faf4a235905ca8632488b22721
#
_entry.id   3f60f1faf4a235905ca8632488b22721
#
_cell.length_a   1.000
_cell.length_b   1.000
_cell.length_c   1.000
_cell.angle_alpha   90.00
_cell.angle_beta   90.00
_cell.angle_gamma   90.00
#
_symmetry.space_group_name_H-M   'P 1'
#
loop_
_entity.id
_entity.type
_entity.pdbx_description
1 polymer ?
#
loop_
_entity_poly.entity_id
_entity_poly.type
_entity_poly.pdbx_seq_one_letter_code
_entity_poly.pdbx_strand_id
1 'polypeptide(L)'
;MSIYSAAVTRYFEAWNATEADALAKAVAAAWSEEGTYTDPLADVRGHERIAAVIRAAHEQFPGFEFRLAGDVDGNHHIARFGWELVSVTDGSAPVAGSDVLTLAEDGRITSVLGFLDRLPEA
;
A
#
# COMPACT_ATOMS: atom_id res chain seq x y z
N MET A 1 8.34 -10.15 -15.22
CA MET A 1 8.03 -9.40 -13.99
C MET A 1 8.60 -10.15 -12.79
N SER A 2 9.31 -9.46 -11.91
CA SER A 2 9.87 -10.08 -10.72
C SER A 2 8.79 -10.34 -9.68
N ILE A 3 9.09 -11.20 -8.69
CA ILE A 3 8.18 -11.39 -7.55
C ILE A 3 7.98 -10.08 -6.77
N TYR A 4 9.00 -9.23 -6.74
CA TYR A 4 8.95 -7.93 -6.04
C TYR A 4 8.00 -6.96 -6.74
N SER A 5 8.14 -6.79 -8.04
CA SER A 5 7.26 -5.94 -8.83
C SER A 5 5.81 -6.44 -8.79
N ALA A 6 5.61 -7.76 -8.85
CA ALA A 6 4.28 -8.36 -8.78
C ALA A 6 3.61 -8.06 -7.43
N ALA A 7 4.35 -8.20 -6.33
CA ALA A 7 3.83 -7.89 -4.99
C ALA A 7 3.46 -6.41 -4.87
N VAL A 8 4.30 -5.52 -5.37
CA VAL A 8 4.04 -4.07 -5.32
C VAL A 8 2.83 -3.71 -6.19
N THR A 9 2.68 -4.33 -7.36
CA THR A 9 1.50 -4.13 -8.20
C THR A 9 0.21 -4.49 -7.45
N ARG A 10 0.18 -5.66 -6.81
CA ARG A 10 -0.99 -6.09 -6.01
C ARG A 10 -1.22 -5.15 -4.82
N TYR A 11 -0.16 -4.65 -4.21
CA TYR A 11 -0.24 -3.68 -3.13
C TYR A 11 -0.96 -2.41 -3.57
N PHE A 12 -0.58 -1.84 -4.71
CA PHE A 12 -1.25 -0.64 -5.24
C PHE A 12 -2.68 -0.92 -5.71
N GLU A 13 -2.95 -2.09 -6.26
CA GLU A 13 -4.33 -2.46 -6.60
C GLU A 13 -5.23 -2.43 -5.36
N ALA A 14 -4.73 -2.91 -4.23
CA ALA A 14 -5.47 -2.85 -2.96
C ALA A 14 -5.66 -1.41 -2.49
N TRP A 15 -4.59 -0.62 -2.49
CA TRP A 15 -4.67 0.77 -2.02
C TRP A 15 -5.54 1.66 -2.90
N ASN A 16 -5.69 1.32 -4.20
CA ASN A 16 -6.50 2.11 -5.14
C ASN A 16 -7.91 1.56 -5.33
N ALA A 17 -8.26 0.44 -4.71
CA ALA A 17 -9.60 -0.11 -4.78
C ALA A 17 -10.54 0.73 -3.91
N THR A 18 -11.64 1.21 -4.50
CA THR A 18 -12.59 2.09 -3.82
C THR A 18 -13.92 1.42 -3.52
N GLU A 19 -14.24 0.34 -4.24
CA GLU A 19 -15.49 -0.40 -4.03
C GLU A 19 -15.23 -1.54 -3.04
N ALA A 20 -16.15 -1.76 -2.11
CA ALA A 20 -15.94 -2.66 -0.97
C ALA A 20 -15.52 -4.09 -1.35
N ASP A 21 -16.21 -4.69 -2.33
CA ASP A 21 -15.90 -6.06 -2.75
C ASP A 21 -14.56 -6.14 -3.47
N ALA A 22 -14.27 -5.15 -4.31
CA ALA A 22 -12.98 -5.07 -5.02
C ALA A 22 -11.82 -4.90 -4.02
N LEU A 23 -12.01 -4.08 -2.99
CA LEU A 23 -11.01 -3.88 -1.94
C LEU A 23 -10.74 -5.17 -1.18
N ALA A 24 -11.80 -5.88 -0.76
CA ALA A 24 -11.65 -7.14 -0.03
C ALA A 24 -10.87 -8.17 -0.85
N LYS A 25 -11.18 -8.31 -2.13
CA LYS A 25 -10.48 -9.23 -3.04
C LYS A 25 -9.02 -8.81 -3.25
N ALA A 26 -8.77 -7.52 -3.44
CA ALA A 26 -7.42 -7.01 -3.67
C ALA A 26 -6.54 -7.19 -2.43
N VAL A 27 -7.07 -6.96 -1.23
CA VAL A 27 -6.35 -7.19 0.03
C VAL A 27 -6.02 -8.67 0.18
N ALA A 28 -6.97 -9.56 -0.08
CA ALA A 28 -6.74 -11.01 0.01
C ALA A 28 -5.70 -11.49 -0.99
N ALA A 29 -5.62 -10.88 -2.16
CA ALA A 29 -4.62 -11.21 -3.16
C ALA A 29 -3.23 -10.68 -2.79
N ALA A 30 -3.14 -9.53 -2.14
CA ALA A 30 -1.88 -8.87 -1.82
C ALA A 30 -1.22 -9.38 -0.53
N TRP A 31 -2.00 -9.57 0.54
CA TRP A 31 -1.48 -9.99 1.85
C TRP A 31 -1.79 -11.44 2.16
N SER A 32 -0.87 -12.09 2.86
CA SER A 32 -1.16 -13.37 3.49
C SER A 32 -2.24 -13.18 4.55
N GLU A 33 -2.90 -14.27 4.97
CA GLU A 33 -4.05 -14.22 5.88
C GLU A 33 -3.74 -13.47 7.18
N GLU A 34 -2.57 -13.69 7.75
CA GLU A 34 -2.11 -13.05 8.99
C GLU A 34 -1.21 -11.85 8.73
N GLY A 35 -1.26 -11.30 7.53
CA GLY A 35 -0.42 -10.17 7.14
C GLY A 35 -0.63 -8.95 8.02
N THR A 36 0.41 -8.13 8.14
CA THR A 36 0.39 -6.92 8.96
C THR A 36 0.65 -5.68 8.13
N TYR A 37 0.20 -4.56 8.65
CA TYR A 37 0.46 -3.24 8.09
C TYR A 37 0.78 -2.28 9.21
N THR A 38 1.94 -1.64 9.14
CA THR A 38 2.40 -0.69 10.15
C THR A 38 2.88 0.58 9.47
N ASP A 39 2.35 1.72 9.88
CA ASP A 39 2.86 3.05 9.50
C ASP A 39 2.62 4.00 10.68
N PRO A 40 2.94 5.30 10.56
CA PRO A 40 2.76 6.23 11.69
C PRO A 40 1.32 6.37 12.19
N LEU A 41 0.34 6.01 11.37
CA LEU A 41 -1.09 6.20 11.67
C LEU A 41 -1.82 4.91 12.03
N ALA A 42 -1.22 3.74 11.75
CA ALA A 42 -1.89 2.46 11.93
C ALA A 42 -0.89 1.34 12.23
N ASP A 43 -1.35 0.36 12.99
CA ASP A 43 -0.58 -0.85 13.31
C ASP A 43 -1.59 -1.98 13.47
N VAL A 44 -1.82 -2.72 12.38
CA VAL A 44 -2.93 -3.68 12.31
C VAL A 44 -2.49 -5.02 11.71
N ARG A 45 -3.30 -6.04 11.97
CA ARG A 45 -3.11 -7.40 11.45
C ARG A 45 -4.42 -7.92 10.88
N GLY A 46 -4.31 -8.62 9.75
CA GLY A 46 -5.42 -9.31 9.11
C GLY A 46 -6.14 -8.47 8.06
N HIS A 47 -6.75 -9.15 7.10
CA HIS A 47 -7.33 -8.53 5.91
C HIS A 47 -8.39 -7.48 6.22
N GLU A 48 -9.27 -7.77 7.17
CA GLU A 48 -10.38 -6.88 7.51
C GLU A 48 -9.88 -5.55 8.05
N ARG A 49 -8.89 -5.58 8.95
CA ARG A 49 -8.32 -4.37 9.54
C ARG A 49 -7.48 -3.58 8.54
N ILE A 50 -6.75 -4.29 7.67
CA ILE A 50 -5.99 -3.64 6.59
C ILE A 50 -6.95 -2.91 5.65
N ALA A 51 -8.05 -3.57 5.25
CA ALA A 51 -9.05 -2.94 4.40
C ALA A 51 -9.66 -1.69 5.07
N ALA A 52 -9.86 -1.73 6.38
CA ALA A 52 -10.37 -0.57 7.12
C ALA A 52 -9.40 0.62 7.08
N VAL A 53 -8.09 0.37 7.17
CA VAL A 53 -7.07 1.41 7.05
C VAL A 53 -7.12 2.05 5.65
N ILE A 54 -7.24 1.23 4.61
CA ILE A 54 -7.32 1.72 3.23
C ILE A 54 -8.58 2.57 3.02
N ARG A 55 -9.73 2.10 3.51
CA ARG A 55 -10.99 2.88 3.42
C ARG A 55 -10.86 4.23 4.11
N ALA A 56 -10.25 4.27 5.29
CA ALA A 56 -10.05 5.52 6.02
C ALA A 56 -9.19 6.51 5.22
N ALA A 57 -8.16 6.03 4.53
CA ALA A 57 -7.32 6.88 3.69
C ALA A 57 -8.12 7.48 2.53
N HIS A 58 -8.97 6.68 1.88
CA HIS A 58 -9.82 7.18 0.78
C HIS A 58 -10.84 8.20 1.27
N GLU A 59 -11.40 8.02 2.46
CA GLU A 59 -12.34 8.98 3.04
C GLU A 59 -11.65 10.31 3.35
N GLN A 60 -10.40 10.27 3.78
CA GLN A 60 -9.62 11.46 4.10
C GLN A 60 -9.15 12.20 2.83
N PHE A 61 -8.88 11.47 1.76
CA PHE A 61 -8.35 12.02 0.51
C PHE A 61 -9.20 11.61 -0.69
N PRO A 62 -10.46 12.07 -0.78
CA PRO A 62 -11.29 11.73 -1.93
C PRO A 62 -10.70 12.29 -3.22
N GLY A 63 -10.74 11.51 -4.30
CA GLY A 63 -10.20 11.92 -5.60
C GLY A 63 -8.69 11.78 -5.74
N PHE A 64 -8.05 11.08 -4.81
CA PHE A 64 -6.62 10.80 -4.89
C PHE A 64 -6.35 9.33 -5.19
N GLU A 65 -5.21 9.04 -5.76
CA GLU A 65 -4.75 7.67 -5.98
C GLU A 65 -3.28 7.52 -5.57
N PHE A 66 -2.90 6.31 -5.19
CA PHE A 66 -1.53 5.98 -4.83
C PHE A 66 -0.76 5.58 -6.09
N ARG A 67 0.44 6.13 -6.27
CA ARG A 67 1.32 5.83 -7.41
C ARG A 67 2.71 5.51 -6.94
N LEU A 68 3.35 4.56 -7.63
CA LEU A 68 4.75 4.23 -7.41
C LEU A 68 5.62 5.43 -7.72
N ALA A 69 6.53 5.77 -6.82
CA ALA A 69 7.54 6.82 -7.01
C ALA A 69 8.92 6.15 -7.05
N GLY A 70 9.58 6.22 -8.20
CA GLY A 70 10.87 5.58 -8.38
C GLY A 70 10.77 4.08 -8.64
N ASP A 71 11.84 3.36 -8.35
CA ASP A 71 11.96 1.95 -8.64
C ASP A 71 11.64 1.07 -7.44
N VAL A 72 11.26 -0.17 -7.72
CA VAL A 72 11.14 -1.21 -6.72
C VAL A 72 12.51 -1.88 -6.57
N ASP A 73 13.00 -1.97 -5.34
CA ASP A 73 14.26 -2.64 -5.02
C ASP A 73 13.95 -3.85 -4.13
N GLY A 74 14.39 -5.02 -4.54
CA GLY A 74 14.09 -6.26 -3.80
C GLY A 74 15.27 -7.21 -3.73
N ASN A 75 15.32 -7.96 -2.64
CA ASN A 75 16.25 -9.06 -2.47
C ASN A 75 15.64 -10.06 -1.50
N HIS A 76 16.00 -11.34 -1.63
CA HIS A 76 15.48 -12.40 -0.77
C HIS A 76 13.97 -12.29 -0.59
N HIS A 77 13.49 -12.11 0.62
CA HIS A 77 12.06 -12.01 0.94
C HIS A 77 11.60 -10.58 1.26
N ILE A 78 12.38 -9.57 0.85
CA ILE A 78 12.05 -8.17 1.13
C ILE A 78 12.04 -7.33 -0.15
N ALA A 79 11.24 -6.27 -0.13
CA ALA A 79 11.21 -5.28 -1.19
C ALA A 79 10.96 -3.90 -0.57
N ARG A 80 11.49 -2.86 -1.20
CA ARG A 80 11.21 -1.48 -0.79
C ARG A 80 10.84 -0.64 -2.00
N PHE A 81 10.04 0.39 -1.77
CA PHE A 81 9.63 1.32 -2.81
C PHE A 81 9.11 2.60 -2.19
N GLY A 82 9.09 3.67 -2.99
CA GLY A 82 8.44 4.92 -2.62
C GLY A 82 7.09 5.05 -3.28
N TRP A 83 6.22 5.88 -2.72
CA TRP A 83 4.91 6.15 -3.28
C TRP A 83 4.50 7.60 -3.06
N GLU A 84 3.57 8.06 -3.89
CA GLU A 84 2.94 9.36 -3.75
C GLU A 84 1.43 9.21 -3.81
N LEU A 85 0.73 10.01 -3.03
CA LEU A 85 -0.72 10.14 -3.09
C LEU A 85 -1.03 11.33 -3.99
N VAL A 86 -1.59 11.06 -5.15
CA VAL A 86 -1.71 12.02 -6.26
C VAL A 86 -3.16 12.36 -6.54
N SER A 87 -3.47 13.66 -6.61
CA SER A 87 -4.80 14.12 -7.02
C SER A 87 -5.04 13.79 -8.49
N VAL A 88 -6.14 13.10 -8.80
CA VAL A 88 -6.52 12.80 -10.19
C VAL A 88 -6.97 14.06 -10.94
N THR A 89 -7.32 15.12 -10.23
CA THR A 89 -7.80 16.37 -10.82
C THR A 89 -6.68 17.29 -11.28
N ASP A 90 -5.69 17.53 -10.41
CA ASP A 90 -4.64 18.53 -10.69
C ASP A 90 -3.21 17.98 -10.64
N GLY A 91 -3.03 16.70 -10.33
CA GLY A 91 -1.71 16.08 -10.28
C GLY A 91 -0.87 16.43 -9.05
N SER A 92 -1.41 17.19 -8.09
CA SER A 92 -0.67 17.49 -6.87
C SER A 92 -0.45 16.23 -6.05
N ALA A 93 0.66 16.18 -5.32
CA ALA A 93 1.03 15.02 -4.51
C ALA A 93 1.42 15.47 -3.09
N PRO A 94 0.43 15.77 -2.24
CA PRO A 94 0.70 16.34 -0.92
C PRO A 94 1.28 15.34 0.09
N VAL A 95 1.11 14.05 -0.15
CA VAL A 95 1.61 12.99 0.74
C VAL A 95 2.52 12.07 -0.04
N ALA A 96 3.65 11.71 0.55
CA ALA A 96 4.56 10.71 0.01
C ALA A 96 5.10 9.86 1.14
N GLY A 97 5.45 8.63 0.81
CA GLY A 97 6.00 7.72 1.78
C GLY A 97 6.91 6.68 1.16
N SER A 98 7.45 5.85 2.01
CA SER A 98 8.26 4.69 1.61
C SER A 98 7.82 3.49 2.41
N ASP A 99 7.78 2.35 1.76
CA ASP A 99 7.37 1.09 2.39
C ASP A 99 8.39 0.00 2.17
N VAL A 100 8.54 -0.86 3.17
CA VAL A 100 9.28 -2.11 3.07
C VAL A 100 8.27 -3.24 3.23
N LEU A 101 8.30 -4.19 2.30
CA LEU A 101 7.47 -5.38 2.34
C LEU A 101 8.31 -6.59 2.72
N THR A 102 7.77 -7.48 3.54
CA THR A 102 8.28 -8.85 3.66
C THR A 102 7.31 -9.78 2.95
N LEU A 103 7.85 -10.80 2.25
CA LEU A 103 7.06 -11.66 1.39
C LEU A 103 7.13 -13.11 1.86
N ALA A 104 6.00 -13.82 1.74
CA ALA A 104 5.95 -15.27 1.90
C ALA A 104 6.46 -15.96 0.63
N GLU A 105 6.67 -17.28 0.71
CA GLU A 105 7.13 -18.06 -0.44
C GLU A 105 6.19 -17.97 -1.64
N ASP A 106 4.88 -17.80 -1.40
CA ASP A 106 3.90 -17.64 -2.49
C ASP A 106 3.86 -16.23 -3.06
N GLY A 107 4.69 -15.33 -2.57
CA GLY A 107 4.78 -13.96 -3.05
C GLY A 107 3.82 -12.99 -2.40
N ARG A 108 2.94 -13.43 -1.50
CA ARG A 108 2.05 -12.54 -0.77
C ARG A 108 2.79 -11.83 0.35
N ILE A 109 2.31 -10.65 0.71
CA ILE A 109 2.92 -9.79 1.72
C ILE A 109 2.63 -10.35 3.11
N THR A 110 3.67 -10.53 3.92
CA THR A 110 3.52 -10.92 5.32
C THR A 110 3.55 -9.72 6.26
N SER A 111 4.28 -8.67 5.88
CA SER A 111 4.24 -7.42 6.63
C SER A 111 4.56 -6.24 5.74
N VAL A 112 4.02 -5.08 6.09
CA VAL A 112 4.37 -3.79 5.52
C VAL A 112 4.88 -2.91 6.64
N LEU A 113 6.04 -2.31 6.42
CA LEU A 113 6.66 -1.35 7.35
C LEU A 113 6.77 -0.02 6.61
N GLY A 114 5.93 0.92 6.98
CA GLY A 114 5.76 2.15 6.23
C GLY A 114 6.19 3.41 6.97
N PHE A 115 6.61 4.39 6.19
CA PHE A 115 7.06 5.69 6.67
C PHE A 115 6.43 6.80 5.83
N LEU A 116 6.18 7.94 6.46
CA LEU A 116 5.70 9.13 5.77
C LEU A 116 6.87 10.08 5.57
N ASP A 117 7.15 10.42 4.32
CA ASP A 117 8.28 11.29 3.94
C ASP A 117 7.83 12.73 3.70
N ARG A 118 6.56 12.94 3.32
CA ARG A 118 5.99 14.26 3.07
C ARG A 118 4.51 14.24 3.47
N LEU A 119 4.08 15.26 4.20
CA LEU A 119 2.70 15.47 4.60
C LEU A 119 2.23 16.84 4.13
N PRO A 120 0.91 17.03 3.94
CA PRO A 120 0.40 18.36 3.61
C PRO A 120 0.67 19.33 4.74
N GLU A 121 0.97 20.56 4.39
CA GLU A 121 1.13 21.63 5.37
C GLU A 121 -0.24 21.97 5.99
N ALA A 122 -0.22 22.21 7.29
CA ALA A 122 -1.42 22.54 8.04
C ALA A 122 -1.92 23.96 7.71
#